data_f4e175f7ec07bdb1c29236e4cf74a5aa
#
_entry.id   f4e175f7ec07bdb1c29236e4cf74a5aa
#
_cell.length_a   1.000
_cell.length_b   1.000
_cell.length_c   1.000
_cell.angle_alpha   90.00
_cell.angle_beta   90.00
_cell.angle_gamma   90.00
#
_symmetry.space_group_name_H-M   'P 1'
#
loop_
_entity.id
_entity.type
_entity.pdbx_description
1 polymer ?
#
loop_
_entity_poly.entity_id
_entity_poly.type
_entity_poly.pdbx_seq_one_letter_code
_entity_poly.pdbx_strand_id
1 'polypeptide(L)'
;MNNVQLSNILHIQEASKQDKLVIFVGAGVSTNSGVPMWGKLIESLKQDLPETLRQETDDLKVAQLYKDSRGYKEYMEKIKESLMCGKISPNPIHYAILDLKPCHIITTNYDDLIEQAIMQKYQQYYVVKRDTDLPYLQYQNTLIKMHGDFEADNIVLTENDYYNYSNNFPLIRSFVQSLFASKLILFIGF
;
A
#
# COMPACT_ATOMS: atom_id res chain seq x y z
N MET A 1 28.85 -7.33 -9.58
CA MET A 1 27.55 -7.40 -10.26
C MET A 1 27.67 -8.43 -11.37
N ASN A 2 26.74 -9.41 -11.46
CA ASN A 2 26.77 -10.40 -12.52
C ASN A 2 26.00 -9.92 -13.77
N ASN A 3 26.15 -10.64 -14.90
CA ASN A 3 25.53 -10.24 -16.17
C ASN A 3 24.00 -10.16 -16.10
N VAL A 4 23.34 -11.00 -15.28
CA VAL A 4 21.88 -10.99 -15.08
C VAL A 4 21.45 -9.71 -14.37
N GLN A 5 22.17 -9.32 -13.32
CA GLN A 5 21.88 -8.08 -12.57
C GLN A 5 22.04 -6.85 -13.46
N LEU A 6 23.09 -6.82 -14.31
CA LEU A 6 23.28 -5.73 -15.25
C LEU A 6 22.15 -5.65 -16.27
N SER A 7 21.75 -6.79 -16.85
CA SER A 7 20.61 -6.86 -17.78
C SER A 7 19.31 -6.36 -17.15
N ASN A 8 19.01 -6.77 -15.91
CA ASN A 8 17.81 -6.32 -15.21
C ASN A 8 17.81 -4.81 -14.96
N ILE A 9 18.96 -4.22 -14.58
CA ILE A 9 19.09 -2.77 -14.42
C ILE A 9 18.81 -2.04 -15.73
N LEU A 10 19.35 -2.53 -16.84
CA LEU A 10 19.11 -1.94 -18.17
C LEU A 10 17.62 -2.00 -18.56
N HIS A 11 16.95 -3.12 -18.29
CA HIS A 11 15.50 -3.24 -18.53
C HIS A 11 14.69 -2.25 -17.69
N ILE A 12 15.03 -2.07 -16.41
CA ILE A 12 14.35 -1.09 -15.54
C ILE A 12 14.59 0.34 -16.06
N GLN A 13 15.81 0.68 -16.44
CA GLN A 13 16.16 1.99 -17.00
C GLN A 13 15.41 2.28 -18.31
N GLU A 14 15.32 1.28 -19.18
CA GLU A 14 14.60 1.43 -20.45
C GLU A 14 13.09 1.57 -20.22
N ALA A 15 12.51 0.78 -19.31
CA ALA A 15 11.11 0.91 -18.94
C ALA A 15 10.78 2.29 -18.34
N SER A 16 11.68 2.84 -17.50
CA SER A 16 11.54 4.21 -16.97
C SER A 16 11.54 5.26 -18.08
N LYS A 17 12.45 5.16 -19.06
CA LYS A 17 12.53 6.11 -20.18
C LYS A 17 11.31 6.04 -21.12
N GLN A 18 10.65 4.89 -21.19
CA GLN A 18 9.49 4.65 -22.05
C GLN A 18 8.14 4.85 -21.32
N ASP A 19 8.13 5.40 -20.09
CA ASP A 19 6.94 5.52 -19.25
C ASP A 19 6.22 4.17 -19.03
N LYS A 20 7.01 3.10 -18.88
CA LYS A 20 6.52 1.73 -18.68
C LYS A 20 6.87 1.14 -17.33
N LEU A 21 7.61 1.86 -16.48
CA LEU A 21 7.97 1.38 -15.16
C LEU A 21 6.85 1.65 -14.17
N VAL A 22 6.35 0.61 -13.53
CA VAL A 22 5.46 0.67 -12.37
C VAL A 22 6.19 0.09 -11.18
N ILE A 23 6.11 0.74 -10.02
CA ILE A 23 6.66 0.21 -8.78
C ILE A 23 5.51 -0.20 -7.86
N PHE A 24 5.50 -1.48 -7.45
CA PHE A 24 4.57 -2.00 -6.48
C PHE A 24 5.25 -2.03 -5.11
N VAL A 25 4.74 -1.23 -4.16
CA VAL A 25 5.36 -0.96 -2.86
C VAL A 25 4.61 -1.70 -1.75
N GLY A 26 5.34 -2.52 -1.01
CA GLY A 26 4.84 -3.21 0.18
C GLY A 26 5.32 -2.59 1.49
N ALA A 27 4.83 -3.12 2.62
CA ALA A 27 5.04 -2.60 3.97
C ALA A 27 6.51 -2.55 4.40
N GLY A 28 7.37 -3.41 3.86
CA GLY A 28 8.80 -3.44 4.16
C GLY A 28 9.53 -2.12 3.84
N VAL A 29 9.02 -1.30 2.92
CA VAL A 29 9.58 0.01 2.61
C VAL A 29 9.41 0.98 3.80
N SER A 30 8.30 0.89 4.52
CA SER A 30 7.96 1.80 5.62
C SER A 30 8.54 1.38 6.98
N THR A 31 9.10 0.17 7.12
CA THR A 31 9.65 -0.34 8.39
C THR A 31 10.78 0.52 8.94
N ASN A 32 11.67 1.01 8.07
CA ASN A 32 12.76 1.90 8.45
C ASN A 32 12.29 3.32 8.85
N SER A 33 11.03 3.64 8.61
CA SER A 33 10.39 4.87 9.09
C SER A 33 9.67 4.69 10.42
N GLY A 34 9.68 3.47 10.99
CA GLY A 34 9.05 3.15 12.27
C GLY A 34 7.63 2.59 12.14
N VAL A 35 7.11 2.39 10.93
CA VAL A 35 5.82 1.73 10.72
C VAL A 35 5.96 0.25 11.03
N PRO A 36 5.13 -0.34 11.91
CA PRO A 36 5.23 -1.75 12.24
C PRO A 36 4.85 -2.64 11.05
N MET A 37 5.46 -3.81 11.00
CA MET A 37 5.08 -4.84 10.02
C MET A 37 3.70 -5.42 10.34
N TRP A 38 3.05 -5.97 9.32
CA TRP A 38 1.73 -6.61 9.39
C TRP A 38 1.54 -7.54 10.59
N GLY A 39 2.45 -8.46 10.83
CA GLY A 39 2.35 -9.41 11.94
C GLY A 39 2.29 -8.75 13.32
N LYS A 40 2.95 -7.59 13.51
CA LYS A 40 2.86 -6.83 14.77
C LYS A 40 1.49 -6.18 14.96
N LEU A 41 0.89 -5.67 13.87
CA LEU A 41 -0.47 -5.15 13.91
C LEU A 41 -1.44 -6.25 14.33
N ILE A 42 -1.41 -7.40 13.63
CA ILE A 42 -2.29 -8.54 13.92
C ILE A 42 -2.10 -9.05 15.35
N GLU A 43 -0.85 -9.15 15.81
CA GLU A 43 -0.58 -9.55 17.21
C GLU A 43 -1.20 -8.57 18.21
N SER A 44 -1.16 -7.25 17.93
CA SER A 44 -1.79 -6.26 18.81
C SER A 44 -3.31 -6.38 18.85
N LEU A 45 -3.96 -6.71 17.72
CA LEU A 45 -5.39 -6.98 17.67
C LEU A 45 -5.74 -8.26 18.43
N LYS A 46 -4.92 -9.30 18.25
CA LYS A 46 -5.10 -10.61 18.88
C LYS A 46 -5.02 -10.56 20.40
N GLN A 47 -4.11 -9.75 20.94
CA GLN A 47 -3.97 -9.58 22.40
C GLN A 47 -5.21 -9.00 23.07
N ASP A 48 -5.97 -8.16 22.38
CA ASP A 48 -7.18 -7.51 22.88
C ASP A 48 -8.46 -8.36 22.67
N LEU A 49 -8.37 -9.49 21.94
CA LEU A 49 -9.48 -10.42 21.76
C LEU A 49 -9.72 -11.27 23.03
N PRO A 50 -10.95 -11.77 23.22
CA PRO A 50 -11.24 -12.82 24.21
C PRO A 50 -10.35 -14.06 24.02
N GLU A 51 -9.97 -14.72 25.10
CA GLU A 51 -9.03 -15.85 25.08
C GLU A 51 -9.45 -16.97 24.12
N THR A 52 -10.76 -17.22 24.01
CA THR A 52 -11.34 -18.22 23.10
C THR A 52 -11.09 -17.92 21.63
N LEU A 53 -10.90 -16.65 21.24
CA LEU A 53 -10.68 -16.20 19.86
C LEU A 53 -9.19 -15.99 19.55
N ARG A 54 -8.32 -15.93 20.57
CA ARG A 54 -6.86 -15.74 20.38
C ARG A 54 -6.16 -16.92 19.70
N GLN A 55 -6.83 -18.07 19.57
CA GLN A 55 -6.26 -19.26 18.93
C GLN A 55 -6.36 -19.19 17.39
N GLU A 56 -7.08 -18.22 16.82
CA GLU A 56 -7.15 -18.05 15.38
C GLU A 56 -5.74 -17.74 14.81
N THR A 57 -5.39 -18.40 13.73
CA THR A 57 -4.07 -18.29 13.06
C THR A 57 -4.11 -17.54 11.75
N ASP A 58 -5.30 -17.36 11.17
CA ASP A 58 -5.48 -16.58 9.96
C ASP A 58 -5.58 -15.09 10.31
N ASP A 59 -4.61 -14.32 9.84
CA ASP A 59 -4.46 -12.90 10.13
C ASP A 59 -5.68 -12.07 9.72
N LEU A 60 -6.29 -12.38 8.56
CA LEU A 60 -7.47 -11.66 8.05
C LEU A 60 -8.70 -11.95 8.91
N LYS A 61 -8.82 -13.20 9.40
CA LYS A 61 -9.88 -13.57 10.34
C LYS A 61 -9.68 -12.94 11.70
N VAL A 62 -8.46 -12.85 12.21
CA VAL A 62 -8.16 -12.12 13.46
C VAL A 62 -8.64 -10.68 13.35
N ALA A 63 -8.33 -9.99 12.24
CA ALA A 63 -8.80 -8.63 12.00
C ALA A 63 -10.34 -8.55 11.92
N GLN A 64 -10.98 -9.53 11.26
CA GLN A 64 -12.44 -9.61 11.18
C GLN A 64 -13.08 -9.82 12.57
N LEU A 65 -12.59 -10.79 13.35
CA LEU A 65 -13.07 -11.07 14.69
C LEU A 65 -12.92 -9.86 15.62
N TYR A 66 -11.82 -9.13 15.49
CA TYR A 66 -11.63 -7.89 16.26
C TYR A 66 -12.67 -6.84 15.90
N LYS A 67 -12.88 -6.58 14.60
CA LYS A 67 -13.89 -5.64 14.08
C LYS A 67 -15.30 -6.02 14.54
N ASP A 68 -15.65 -7.30 14.48
CA ASP A 68 -16.98 -7.80 14.88
C ASP A 68 -17.22 -7.72 16.40
N SER A 69 -16.18 -7.94 17.20
CA SER A 69 -16.29 -7.92 18.66
C SER A 69 -16.25 -6.52 19.27
N ARG A 70 -15.53 -5.58 18.66
CA ARG A 70 -15.30 -4.21 19.17
C ARG A 70 -16.08 -3.12 18.44
N GLY A 71 -16.56 -3.43 17.24
CA GLY A 71 -17.20 -2.50 16.35
C GLY A 71 -16.21 -1.66 15.53
N TYR A 72 -16.74 -1.06 14.46
CA TYR A 72 -15.94 -0.38 13.43
C TYR A 72 -15.07 0.76 13.98
N LYS A 73 -15.61 1.56 14.89
CA LYS A 73 -14.91 2.73 15.42
C LYS A 73 -13.66 2.34 16.21
N GLU A 74 -13.80 1.44 17.18
CA GLU A 74 -12.70 0.98 18.02
C GLU A 74 -11.64 0.23 17.18
N TYR A 75 -12.09 -0.57 16.20
CA TYR A 75 -11.23 -1.22 15.23
C TYR A 75 -10.37 -0.21 14.43
N MET A 76 -10.97 0.87 13.88
CA MET A 76 -10.23 1.88 13.12
C MET A 76 -9.26 2.67 14.00
N GLU A 77 -9.66 3.03 15.22
CA GLU A 77 -8.80 3.70 16.20
C GLU A 77 -7.58 2.82 16.52
N LYS A 78 -7.80 1.53 16.81
CA LYS A 78 -6.73 0.58 17.12
C LYS A 78 -5.73 0.41 15.98
N ILE A 79 -6.21 0.26 14.74
CA ILE A 79 -5.33 0.15 13.57
C ILE A 79 -4.51 1.42 13.40
N LYS A 80 -5.16 2.57 13.47
CA LYS A 80 -4.51 3.88 13.32
C LYS A 80 -3.44 4.09 14.38
N GLU A 81 -3.74 3.83 15.64
CA GLU A 81 -2.78 3.89 16.74
C GLU A 81 -1.59 2.94 16.52
N SER A 82 -1.86 1.71 16.07
CA SER A 82 -0.82 0.71 15.83
C SER A 82 0.12 1.08 14.67
N LEU A 83 -0.40 1.67 13.59
CA LEU A 83 0.36 1.95 12.38
C LEU A 83 0.98 3.36 12.35
N MET A 84 0.41 4.32 13.08
CA MET A 84 0.82 5.73 13.07
C MET A 84 1.42 6.17 14.41
N CYS A 85 2.11 5.27 15.11
CA CYS A 85 2.79 5.57 16.37
C CYS A 85 3.93 6.58 16.17
N GLY A 86 3.70 7.84 16.51
CA GLY A 86 4.72 8.91 16.49
C GLY A 86 4.79 9.70 15.20
N LYS A 87 5.82 10.56 15.11
CA LYS A 87 6.11 11.29 13.86
C LYS A 87 6.90 10.38 12.95
N ILE A 88 6.25 9.85 11.93
CA ILE A 88 6.91 9.09 10.86
C ILE A 88 7.27 10.05 9.71
N SER A 89 8.39 9.76 9.04
CA SER A 89 8.84 10.50 7.87
C SER A 89 9.41 9.56 6.82
N PRO A 90 9.40 9.94 5.54
CA PRO A 90 10.00 9.14 4.49
C PRO A 90 11.46 8.80 4.77
N ASN A 91 11.85 7.58 4.49
CA ASN A 91 13.24 7.11 4.56
C ASN A 91 13.89 7.10 3.16
N PRO A 92 15.20 6.85 3.04
CA PRO A 92 15.91 6.88 1.75
C PRO A 92 15.31 5.99 0.65
N ILE A 93 14.60 4.90 1.01
CA ILE A 93 13.98 4.01 0.01
C ILE A 93 12.83 4.70 -0.70
N HIS A 94 11.99 5.48 0.03
CA HIS A 94 10.91 6.25 -0.58
C HIS A 94 11.42 7.22 -1.64
N TYR A 95 12.52 7.93 -1.34
CA TYR A 95 13.14 8.85 -2.31
C TYR A 95 13.78 8.11 -3.49
N ALA A 96 14.42 6.97 -3.25
CA ALA A 96 15.00 6.14 -4.31
C ALA A 96 13.95 5.58 -5.27
N ILE A 97 12.76 5.22 -4.76
CA ILE A 97 11.60 4.84 -5.59
C ILE A 97 11.24 5.97 -6.56
N LEU A 98 11.15 7.20 -6.07
CA LEU A 98 10.82 8.36 -6.89
C LEU A 98 11.92 8.73 -7.89
N ASP A 99 13.20 8.48 -7.54
CA ASP A 99 14.35 8.71 -8.43
C ASP A 99 14.37 7.77 -9.64
N LEU A 100 13.73 6.61 -9.54
CA LEU A 100 13.50 5.70 -10.68
C LEU A 100 12.46 6.25 -11.68
N LYS A 101 11.76 7.31 -11.35
CA LYS A 101 10.71 7.97 -12.16
C LYS A 101 9.66 6.98 -12.70
N PRO A 102 9.00 6.19 -11.83
CA PRO A 102 7.93 5.32 -12.28
C PRO A 102 6.76 6.13 -12.83
N CYS A 103 6.11 5.65 -13.90
CA CYS A 103 4.87 6.27 -14.38
C CYS A 103 3.71 6.03 -13.42
N HIS A 104 3.71 4.90 -12.70
CA HIS A 104 2.73 4.65 -11.64
C HIS A 104 3.42 4.00 -10.45
N ILE A 105 2.91 4.31 -9.26
CA ILE A 105 3.24 3.62 -8.01
C ILE A 105 1.95 2.98 -7.50
N ILE A 106 2.02 1.70 -7.17
CA ILE A 106 0.92 0.96 -6.54
C ILE A 106 1.39 0.61 -5.12
N THR A 107 0.54 0.79 -4.13
CA THR A 107 0.87 0.41 -2.76
C THR A 107 -0.29 -0.24 -2.05
N THR A 108 0.04 -1.18 -1.15
CA THR A 108 -0.87 -1.75 -0.16
C THR A 108 -0.71 -1.11 1.20
N ASN A 109 0.21 -0.14 1.35
CA ASN A 109 0.47 0.55 2.61
C ASN A 109 -0.62 1.57 2.93
N TYR A 110 -0.94 1.69 4.22
CA TYR A 110 -1.92 2.66 4.72
C TYR A 110 -1.31 4.01 5.08
N ASP A 111 0.03 4.03 5.33
CA ASP A 111 0.78 5.26 5.63
C ASP A 111 0.83 6.23 4.44
N ASP A 112 1.19 7.48 4.69
CA ASP A 112 1.31 8.55 3.70
C ASP A 112 2.76 8.89 3.34
N LEU A 113 3.71 7.97 3.60
CA LEU A 113 5.13 8.24 3.43
C LEU A 113 5.54 8.46 1.97
N ILE A 114 4.87 7.78 1.02
CA ILE A 114 5.11 8.01 -0.41
C ILE A 114 4.59 9.39 -0.82
N GLU A 115 3.41 9.78 -0.36
CA GLU A 115 2.82 11.09 -0.60
C GLU A 115 3.71 12.20 -0.04
N GLN A 116 4.22 12.05 1.18
CA GLN A 116 5.17 12.98 1.79
C GLN A 116 6.46 13.09 0.95
N ALA A 117 7.01 11.97 0.47
CA ALA A 117 8.21 11.96 -0.36
C ALA A 117 7.96 12.64 -1.72
N ILE A 118 6.80 12.40 -2.35
CA ILE A 118 6.36 13.07 -3.60
C ILE A 118 6.34 14.58 -3.40
N MET A 119 5.70 15.05 -2.32
CA MET A 119 5.62 16.47 -1.98
C MET A 119 7.01 17.09 -1.76
N GLN A 120 7.87 16.43 -1.00
CA GLN A 120 9.23 16.91 -0.68
C GLN A 120 10.15 16.96 -1.92
N LYS A 121 9.91 16.08 -2.91
CA LYS A 121 10.64 16.09 -4.19
C LYS A 121 9.98 16.99 -5.25
N TYR A 122 8.89 17.67 -4.92
CA TYR A 122 8.11 18.49 -5.87
C TYR A 122 7.71 17.72 -7.14
N GLN A 123 7.46 16.40 -7.01
CA GLN A 123 6.97 15.58 -8.10
C GLN A 123 5.44 15.63 -8.18
N GLN A 124 4.89 15.30 -9.35
CA GLN A 124 3.45 15.34 -9.58
C GLN A 124 2.93 13.91 -9.82
N TYR A 125 2.16 13.43 -8.86
CA TYR A 125 1.40 12.19 -8.94
C TYR A 125 -0.04 12.47 -8.51
N TYR A 126 -1.00 11.91 -9.23
CA TYR A 126 -2.38 11.91 -8.77
C TYR A 126 -2.59 10.75 -7.82
N VAL A 127 -3.09 11.02 -6.61
CA VAL A 127 -3.30 9.99 -5.60
C VAL A 127 -4.70 9.40 -5.76
N VAL A 128 -4.77 8.10 -6.02
CA VAL A 128 -6.00 7.34 -6.20
C VAL A 128 -6.24 6.53 -4.93
N LYS A 129 -7.29 6.88 -4.19
CA LYS A 129 -7.73 6.22 -2.94
C LYS A 129 -9.07 5.54 -3.10
N ARG A 130 -9.89 5.97 -4.06
CA ARG A 130 -11.24 5.49 -4.35
C ARG A 130 -11.43 5.30 -5.85
N ASP A 131 -12.36 4.45 -6.24
CA ASP A 131 -12.77 4.28 -7.63
C ASP A 131 -13.20 5.60 -8.29
N THR A 132 -13.85 6.46 -7.50
CA THR A 132 -14.30 7.79 -7.94
C THR A 132 -13.18 8.76 -8.28
N ASP A 133 -11.94 8.48 -7.91
CA ASP A 133 -10.80 9.34 -8.21
C ASP A 133 -10.30 9.13 -9.64
N LEU A 134 -10.49 7.91 -10.20
CA LEU A 134 -9.97 7.53 -11.52
C LEU A 134 -10.50 8.40 -12.69
N PRO A 135 -11.79 8.75 -12.76
CA PRO A 135 -12.30 9.61 -13.85
C PRO A 135 -11.73 11.03 -13.86
N TYR A 136 -11.11 11.45 -12.77
CA TYR A 136 -10.58 12.81 -12.60
C TYR A 136 -9.06 12.88 -12.63
N LEU A 137 -8.39 11.88 -13.20
CA LEU A 137 -6.92 11.88 -13.31
C LEU A 137 -6.43 13.12 -14.08
N GLN A 138 -5.71 13.99 -13.35
CA GLN A 138 -5.14 15.23 -13.92
C GLN A 138 -3.72 15.02 -14.47
N TYR A 139 -3.01 13.99 -13.95
CA TYR A 139 -1.64 13.67 -14.33
C TYR A 139 -1.58 12.27 -14.93
N GLN A 140 -0.59 12.04 -15.78
CA GLN A 140 -0.32 10.69 -16.29
C GLN A 140 0.22 9.77 -15.20
N ASN A 141 0.98 10.33 -14.24
CA ASN A 141 1.56 9.56 -13.14
C ASN A 141 0.56 9.42 -11.99
N THR A 142 0.41 8.23 -11.44
CA THR A 142 -0.52 7.97 -10.34
C THR A 142 0.16 7.23 -9.19
N LEU A 143 -0.28 7.56 -7.96
CA LEU A 143 -0.06 6.74 -6.76
C LEU A 143 -1.40 6.07 -6.41
N ILE A 144 -1.46 4.74 -6.51
CA ILE A 144 -2.67 3.95 -6.28
C ILE A 144 -2.58 3.27 -4.92
N LYS A 145 -3.45 3.64 -3.99
CA LYS A 145 -3.55 3.02 -2.65
C LYS A 145 -4.59 1.90 -2.70
N MET A 146 -4.16 0.69 -3.06
CA MET A 146 -5.06 -0.45 -3.28
C MET A 146 -5.84 -0.87 -2.04
N HIS A 147 -5.25 -0.75 -0.86
CA HIS A 147 -5.90 -1.14 0.39
C HIS A 147 -6.56 0.04 1.11
N GLY A 148 -6.77 1.13 0.38
CA GLY A 148 -7.39 2.32 0.92
C GLY A 148 -6.47 3.16 1.79
N ASP A 149 -7.08 4.03 2.56
CA ASP A 149 -6.40 5.06 3.33
C ASP A 149 -7.30 5.52 4.49
N PHE A 150 -6.69 5.98 5.59
CA PHE A 150 -7.43 6.43 6.76
C PHE A 150 -8.26 7.70 6.52
N GLU A 151 -7.83 8.57 5.61
CA GLU A 151 -8.56 9.78 5.24
C GLU A 151 -9.79 9.43 4.38
N ALA A 152 -9.63 8.45 3.49
CA ALA A 152 -10.72 7.96 2.65
C ALA A 152 -11.72 7.06 3.40
N ASP A 153 -11.36 6.60 4.61
CA ASP A 153 -12.16 5.71 5.46
C ASP A 153 -12.60 4.42 4.72
N ASN A 154 -11.67 3.82 3.97
CA ASN A 154 -11.93 2.67 3.11
C ASN A 154 -10.86 1.58 3.21
N ILE A 155 -10.35 1.36 4.40
CA ILE A 155 -9.30 0.38 4.70
C ILE A 155 -9.73 -1.04 4.34
N VAL A 156 -8.88 -1.74 3.60
CA VAL A 156 -9.02 -3.15 3.22
C VAL A 156 -8.07 -3.98 4.09
N LEU A 157 -8.59 -4.62 5.13
CA LEU A 157 -7.78 -5.35 6.10
C LEU A 157 -8.41 -6.68 6.56
N THR A 158 -9.74 -6.76 6.64
CA THR A 158 -10.43 -7.96 7.13
C THR A 158 -10.71 -8.97 6.01
N GLU A 159 -11.01 -10.22 6.38
CA GLU A 159 -11.40 -11.26 5.43
C GLU A 159 -12.56 -10.79 4.53
N ASN A 160 -13.58 -10.14 5.10
CA ASN A 160 -14.71 -9.60 4.36
C ASN A 160 -14.31 -8.47 3.39
N ASP A 161 -13.34 -7.62 3.77
CA ASP A 161 -12.86 -6.56 2.89
C ASP A 161 -12.18 -7.15 1.65
N TYR A 162 -11.36 -8.19 1.81
CA TYR A 162 -10.73 -8.91 0.69
C TYR A 162 -11.75 -9.66 -0.16
N TYR A 163 -12.70 -10.35 0.46
CA TYR A 163 -13.76 -11.07 -0.27
C TYR A 163 -14.58 -10.11 -1.15
N ASN A 164 -14.93 -8.94 -0.64
CA ASN A 164 -15.71 -7.94 -1.34
C ASN A 164 -14.87 -6.96 -2.18
N TYR A 165 -13.55 -7.12 -2.25
CA TYR A 165 -12.66 -6.17 -2.91
C TYR A 165 -13.09 -5.85 -4.35
N SER A 166 -13.42 -6.88 -5.12
CA SER A 166 -13.84 -6.74 -6.53
C SER A 166 -15.13 -5.95 -6.72
N ASN A 167 -16.01 -5.95 -5.72
CA ASN A 167 -17.27 -5.21 -5.74
C ASN A 167 -17.07 -3.78 -5.25
N ASN A 168 -16.18 -3.59 -4.27
CA ASN A 168 -15.94 -2.28 -3.64
C ASN A 168 -14.97 -1.40 -4.44
N PHE A 169 -14.05 -2.01 -5.20
CA PHE A 169 -13.01 -1.33 -5.98
C PHE A 169 -12.90 -1.86 -7.42
N PRO A 170 -14.01 -1.94 -8.19
CA PRO A 170 -14.01 -2.52 -9.54
C PRO A 170 -13.11 -1.74 -10.52
N LEU A 171 -13.07 -0.40 -10.42
CA LEU A 171 -12.28 0.43 -11.34
C LEU A 171 -10.79 0.41 -10.99
N ILE A 172 -10.43 0.55 -9.71
CA ILE A 172 -9.03 0.41 -9.25
C ILE A 172 -8.50 -0.97 -9.64
N ARG A 173 -9.27 -2.04 -9.38
CA ARG A 173 -8.89 -3.40 -9.77
C ARG A 173 -8.63 -3.52 -11.27
N SER A 174 -9.54 -3.03 -12.11
CA SER A 174 -9.41 -3.09 -13.57
C SER A 174 -8.22 -2.26 -14.06
N PHE A 175 -8.01 -1.09 -13.49
CA PHE A 175 -6.88 -0.23 -13.82
C PHE A 175 -5.56 -0.91 -13.48
N VAL A 176 -5.40 -1.43 -12.27
CA VAL A 176 -4.21 -2.17 -11.84
C VAL A 176 -3.97 -3.40 -12.74
N GLN A 177 -5.00 -4.18 -13.07
CA GLN A 177 -4.88 -5.30 -14.00
C GLN A 177 -4.35 -4.87 -15.38
N SER A 178 -4.79 -3.71 -15.89
CA SER A 178 -4.29 -3.18 -17.17
C SER A 178 -2.81 -2.81 -17.11
N LEU A 179 -2.33 -2.31 -15.96
CA LEU A 179 -0.90 -2.02 -15.75
C LEU A 179 -0.08 -3.31 -15.74
N PHE A 180 -0.55 -4.37 -15.07
CA PHE A 180 0.12 -5.67 -15.09
C PHE A 180 0.22 -6.29 -16.50
N ALA A 181 -0.75 -6.01 -17.37
CA ALA A 181 -0.74 -6.51 -18.74
C ALA A 181 0.19 -5.73 -19.69
N SER A 182 0.53 -4.46 -19.36
CA SER A 182 1.15 -3.55 -20.32
C SER A 182 2.45 -2.88 -19.85
N LYS A 183 2.81 -3.02 -18.58
CA LYS A 183 3.94 -2.33 -17.94
C LYS A 183 4.95 -3.31 -17.35
N LEU A 184 6.15 -2.84 -17.08
CA LEU A 184 7.14 -3.56 -16.27
C LEU A 184 6.86 -3.25 -14.80
N ILE A 185 6.57 -4.28 -14.01
CA ILE A 185 6.27 -4.14 -12.59
C ILE A 185 7.50 -4.50 -11.76
N LEU A 186 7.95 -3.58 -10.92
CA LEU A 186 9.03 -3.80 -9.96
C LEU A 186 8.44 -3.85 -8.54
N PHE A 187 8.56 -4.99 -7.85
CA PHE A 187 8.11 -5.16 -6.48
C PHE A 187 9.21 -4.76 -5.50
N ILE A 188 8.87 -3.94 -4.50
CA ILE A 188 9.79 -3.48 -3.46
C ILE A 188 9.10 -3.55 -2.09
N GLY A 189 9.76 -4.15 -1.09
CA GLY A 189 9.27 -4.18 0.29
C GLY A 189 8.27 -5.30 0.60
N PHE A 190 8.36 -6.43 -0.09
CA PHE A 190 7.57 -7.64 0.16
C PHE A 190 8.40 -8.73 0.80
#